data_5eb7d87a9ad2a53b67ff50f6df39e19a
#
_entry.id   5eb7d87a9ad2a53b67ff50f6df39e19a
#
_cell.length_a   1.000
_cell.length_b   1.000
_cell.length_c   1.000
_cell.angle_alpha   90.00
_cell.angle_beta   90.00
_cell.angle_gamma   90.00
#
_symmetry.space_group_name_H-M   'P 1'
#
loop_
_entity.id
_entity.type
_entity.pdbx_description
1 polymer ?
#
loop_
_entity_poly.entity_id
_entity_poly.type
_entity_poly.pdbx_seq_one_letter_code
_entity_poly.pdbx_strand_id
1 'polypeptide(L)'
;QGYFLATPLQLANATSLLARGGSSVTPHLFLRSIDRVNNEVSNFNYSDNKNEIEIDTESLHVVNEAMWRVIYDKNIGTASHIKKIDSLEFAGKTGTAQVYNLDKGKTGKKSLQDHALFISFAPFERPEIVVSVIVDNGGSGSAVAAPIARDIINFYFENIKSKVALQ
;
A
#
# COMPACT_ATOMS: atom_id res chain seq x y z
N GLN A 1 14.57 3.00 -12.91
CA GLN A 1 13.54 2.10 -13.27
C GLN A 1 14.22 0.95 -13.99
N GLY A 2 14.27 -0.18 -13.39
CA GLY A 2 15.05 -1.33 -13.85
C GLY A 2 14.18 -2.46 -14.37
N TYR A 3 14.75 -3.64 -14.40
CA TYR A 3 14.11 -4.86 -14.90
C TYR A 3 13.30 -5.60 -13.83
N PHE A 4 13.11 -5.00 -12.64
CA PHE A 4 12.35 -5.63 -11.56
C PHE A 4 10.85 -5.55 -11.87
N LEU A 5 10.21 -6.72 -11.89
CA LEU A 5 8.78 -6.86 -12.12
C LEU A 5 8.10 -7.36 -10.86
N ALA A 6 7.03 -6.68 -10.46
CA ALA A 6 6.21 -7.08 -9.32
C ALA A 6 4.73 -6.80 -9.61
N THR A 7 3.86 -7.68 -9.14
CA THR A 7 2.42 -7.43 -9.16
C THR A 7 2.01 -6.49 -8.03
N PRO A 8 0.85 -5.80 -8.12
CA PRO A 8 0.31 -5.00 -7.02
C PRO A 8 0.17 -5.77 -5.71
N LEU A 9 -0.21 -7.05 -5.78
CA LEU A 9 -0.33 -7.91 -4.62
C LEU A 9 1.03 -8.21 -3.97
N GLN A 10 2.08 -8.44 -4.78
CA GLN A 10 3.43 -8.63 -4.26
C GLN A 10 3.96 -7.36 -3.57
N LEU A 11 3.68 -6.18 -4.14
CA LEU A 11 4.02 -4.90 -3.51
C LEU A 11 3.27 -4.69 -2.19
N ALA A 12 1.98 -5.00 -2.14
CA ALA A 12 1.20 -4.93 -0.91
C ALA A 12 1.74 -5.91 0.15
N ASN A 13 2.08 -7.14 -0.23
CA ASN A 13 2.62 -8.14 0.68
C ASN A 13 4.00 -7.73 1.23
N ALA A 14 4.89 -7.22 0.37
CA ALA A 14 6.19 -6.70 0.79
C ALA A 14 6.05 -5.49 1.74
N THR A 15 5.12 -4.58 1.45
CA THR A 15 4.81 -3.45 2.33
C THR A 15 4.24 -3.92 3.67
N SER A 16 3.40 -4.96 3.66
CA SER A 16 2.87 -5.58 4.88
C SER A 16 3.97 -6.19 5.74
N LEU A 17 4.96 -6.82 5.12
CA LEU A 17 6.12 -7.37 5.82
C LEU A 17 6.90 -6.27 6.56
N LEU A 18 7.17 -5.14 5.89
CA LEU A 18 7.83 -3.98 6.52
C LEU A 18 6.98 -3.41 7.67
N ALA A 19 5.70 -3.19 7.43
CA ALA A 19 4.78 -2.65 8.43
C ALA A 19 4.62 -3.55 9.66
N ARG A 20 4.82 -4.85 9.53
CA ARG A 20 4.70 -5.86 10.59
C ARG A 20 6.04 -6.29 11.20
N GLY A 21 7.09 -5.57 10.95
CA GLY A 21 8.39 -5.87 11.56
C GLY A 21 9.04 -7.17 11.09
N GLY A 22 8.81 -7.59 9.84
CA GLY A 22 9.38 -8.82 9.27
C GLY A 22 8.43 -10.03 9.33
N SER A 23 7.27 -9.91 9.96
CA SER A 23 6.29 -11.00 10.03
C SER A 23 5.49 -11.10 8.72
N SER A 24 5.66 -12.19 7.99
CA SER A 24 4.96 -12.41 6.72
C SER A 24 3.54 -12.94 6.92
N VAL A 25 2.67 -12.68 5.95
CA VAL A 25 1.34 -13.27 5.85
C VAL A 25 1.14 -13.83 4.46
N THR A 26 0.34 -14.88 4.35
CA THR A 26 -0.10 -15.39 3.06
C THR A 26 -1.40 -14.69 2.67
N PRO A 27 -1.40 -13.84 1.63
CA PRO A 27 -2.62 -13.20 1.17
C PRO A 27 -3.66 -14.23 0.72
N HIS A 28 -4.92 -14.06 1.12
CA HIS A 28 -6.02 -14.91 0.70
C HIS A 28 -7.28 -14.08 0.45
N LEU A 29 -8.18 -14.58 -0.39
CA LEU A 29 -9.45 -13.94 -0.72
C LEU A 29 -10.65 -14.64 -0.09
N PHE A 30 -10.48 -15.90 0.29
CA PHE A 30 -11.57 -16.72 0.80
C PHE A 30 -11.56 -16.72 2.32
N LEU A 31 -12.62 -16.25 2.95
CA LEU A 31 -12.75 -16.15 4.40
C LEU A 31 -13.69 -17.23 4.97
N ARG A 32 -14.87 -17.35 4.37
CA ARG A 32 -15.92 -18.28 4.83
C ARG A 32 -16.88 -18.64 3.72
N SER A 33 -17.54 -19.78 3.82
CA SER A 33 -18.73 -20.14 3.05
C SER A 33 -19.95 -20.25 3.96
N ILE A 34 -21.10 -19.91 3.41
CA ILE A 34 -22.40 -20.08 4.08
C ILE A 34 -23.26 -20.96 3.18
N ASP A 35 -23.61 -22.15 3.67
CA ASP A 35 -24.59 -22.98 2.99
C ASP A 35 -25.99 -22.37 3.25
N ARG A 36 -26.65 -21.98 2.17
CA ARG A 36 -27.97 -21.32 2.25
C ARG A 36 -29.13 -22.27 2.51
N VAL A 37 -28.92 -23.58 2.45
CA VAL A 37 -29.96 -24.57 2.69
C VAL A 37 -30.10 -24.87 4.18
N ASN A 38 -28.96 -25.08 4.84
CA ASN A 38 -28.94 -25.46 6.27
C ASN A 38 -28.34 -24.35 7.17
N ASN A 39 -27.95 -23.18 6.60
CA ASN A 39 -27.31 -22.07 7.29
C ASN A 39 -25.99 -22.44 7.98
N GLU A 40 -25.32 -23.50 7.53
CA GLU A 40 -24.01 -23.85 8.05
C GLU A 40 -22.94 -22.86 7.59
N VAL A 41 -22.13 -22.40 8.54
CA VAL A 41 -20.99 -21.51 8.29
C VAL A 41 -19.71 -22.30 8.42
N SER A 42 -18.98 -22.45 7.31
CA SER A 42 -17.64 -23.03 7.30
C SER A 42 -16.61 -21.92 7.21
N ASN A 43 -15.87 -21.70 8.29
CA ASN A 43 -14.75 -20.75 8.32
C ASN A 43 -13.46 -21.43 7.84
N PHE A 44 -12.69 -20.73 7.01
CA PHE A 44 -11.37 -21.17 6.59
C PHE A 44 -10.34 -20.57 7.53
N ASN A 45 -9.75 -21.42 8.35
CA ASN A 45 -8.60 -21.06 9.16
C ASN A 45 -7.34 -21.21 8.29
N TYR A 46 -6.86 -20.08 7.78
CA TYR A 46 -5.52 -20.06 7.21
C TYR A 46 -4.54 -20.19 8.38
N SER A 47 -3.82 -21.31 8.41
CA SER A 47 -2.69 -21.41 9.32
C SER A 47 -1.73 -20.29 8.93
N ASP A 48 -1.56 -19.32 9.82
CA ASP A 48 -0.50 -18.34 9.71
C ASP A 48 0.82 -19.11 9.79
N ASN A 49 1.31 -19.59 8.64
CA ASN A 49 2.70 -19.95 8.50
C ASN A 49 3.46 -18.62 8.61
N LYS A 50 3.65 -18.18 9.85
CA LYS A 50 4.45 -17.02 10.18
C LYS A 50 5.90 -17.34 9.85
N ASN A 51 6.27 -17.12 8.60
CA ASN A 51 7.68 -17.05 8.27
C ASN A 51 8.14 -15.66 8.73
N GLU A 52 8.86 -15.63 9.81
CA GLU A 52 9.54 -14.43 10.26
C GLU A 52 10.81 -14.26 9.45
N ILE A 53 10.93 -13.14 8.79
CA ILE A 53 12.17 -12.69 8.17
C ILE A 53 12.87 -11.83 9.21
N GLU A 54 14.05 -12.24 9.63
CA GLU A 54 14.87 -11.46 10.54
C GLU A 54 15.29 -10.16 9.84
N ILE A 55 14.72 -9.05 10.30
CA ILE A 55 15.06 -7.70 9.85
C ILE A 55 15.64 -6.96 11.05
N ASP A 56 16.78 -6.34 10.85
CA ASP A 56 17.37 -5.48 11.87
C ASP A 56 16.42 -4.35 12.24
N THR A 57 16.12 -4.23 13.53
CA THR A 57 15.10 -3.31 14.06
C THR A 57 15.46 -1.84 13.78
N GLU A 58 16.74 -1.48 13.83
CA GLU A 58 17.18 -0.11 13.55
C GLU A 58 17.00 0.23 12.08
N SER A 59 17.39 -0.67 11.19
CA SER A 59 17.17 -0.53 9.75
C SER A 59 15.69 -0.43 9.39
N LEU A 60 14.86 -1.23 10.02
CA LEU A 60 13.40 -1.19 9.83
C LEU A 60 12.81 0.14 10.27
N HIS A 61 13.23 0.65 11.43
CA HIS A 61 12.79 1.95 11.94
C HIS A 61 13.18 3.08 10.99
N VAL A 62 14.42 3.09 10.51
CA VAL A 62 14.90 4.09 9.54
C VAL A 62 14.06 4.06 8.25
N VAL A 63 13.75 2.88 7.72
CA VAL A 63 12.93 2.74 6.51
C VAL A 63 11.51 3.23 6.74
N ASN A 64 10.88 2.83 7.82
CA ASN A 64 9.50 3.23 8.14
C ASN A 64 9.41 4.74 8.39
N GLU A 65 10.37 5.34 9.11
CA GLU A 65 10.45 6.78 9.30
C GLU A 65 10.66 7.51 7.97
N ALA A 66 11.53 7.00 7.10
CA ALA A 66 11.71 7.58 5.76
C ALA A 66 10.41 7.52 4.94
N MET A 67 9.62 6.45 5.03
CA MET A 67 8.30 6.35 4.39
C MET A 67 7.29 7.34 5.00
N TRP A 68 7.34 7.60 6.29
CA TRP A 68 6.52 8.62 6.93
C TRP A 68 6.93 10.03 6.44
N ARG A 69 8.21 10.33 6.34
CA ARG A 69 8.74 11.61 5.84
C ARG A 69 8.34 11.90 4.40
N VAL A 70 8.12 10.90 3.56
CA VAL A 70 7.59 11.09 2.19
C VAL A 70 6.30 11.93 2.19
N ILE A 71 5.51 11.83 3.26
CA ILE A 71 4.20 12.48 3.39
C ILE A 71 4.27 13.73 4.29
N TYR A 72 5.04 13.68 5.37
CA TYR A 72 4.97 14.71 6.42
C TYR A 72 6.14 15.69 6.38
N ASP A 73 7.26 15.35 5.77
CA ASP A 73 8.38 16.29 5.63
C ASP A 73 8.10 17.25 4.47
N LYS A 74 7.90 18.54 4.81
CA LYS A 74 7.58 19.58 3.82
C LYS A 74 8.75 19.93 2.90
N ASN A 75 9.98 19.62 3.29
CA ASN A 75 11.18 20.02 2.55
C ASN A 75 11.60 18.97 1.53
N ILE A 76 11.52 17.69 1.90
CA ILE A 76 12.04 16.58 1.10
C ILE A 76 10.98 15.52 0.73
N GLY A 77 9.82 15.54 1.36
CA GLY A 77 8.76 14.57 1.15
C GLY A 77 8.15 14.66 -0.25
N THR A 78 8.34 13.62 -1.06
CA THR A 78 7.86 13.58 -2.45
C THR A 78 6.34 13.64 -2.59
N ALA A 79 5.59 13.30 -1.54
CA ALA A 79 4.13 13.39 -1.46
C ALA A 79 3.64 14.35 -0.36
N SER A 80 4.49 15.30 0.09
CA SER A 80 4.16 16.22 1.18
C SER A 80 3.00 17.18 0.87
N HIS A 81 2.68 17.38 -0.40
CA HIS A 81 1.59 18.22 -0.89
C HIS A 81 0.20 17.60 -0.79
N ILE A 82 0.08 16.30 -0.57
CA ILE A 82 -1.24 15.65 -0.45
C ILE A 82 -1.95 16.06 0.84
N LYS A 83 -3.28 16.08 0.79
CA LYS A 83 -4.10 16.35 1.97
C LYS A 83 -3.86 15.25 3.02
N LYS A 84 -3.63 15.62 4.26
CA LYS A 84 -3.46 14.69 5.39
C LYS A 84 -4.83 14.12 5.81
N ILE A 85 -4.81 13.00 6.51
CA ILE A 85 -5.99 12.44 7.19
C ILE A 85 -5.99 12.99 8.62
N ASP A 86 -7.12 13.53 9.05
CA ASP A 86 -7.24 14.08 10.40
C ASP A 86 -7.14 12.94 11.43
N SER A 87 -6.31 13.14 12.45
CA SER A 87 -6.09 12.17 13.54
C SER A 87 -5.52 10.81 13.14
N LEU A 88 -5.01 10.67 11.91
CA LEU A 88 -4.42 9.43 11.43
C LEU A 88 -3.15 9.70 10.62
N GLU A 89 -2.02 9.25 11.12
CA GLU A 89 -0.77 9.29 10.38
C GLU A 89 -0.56 7.98 9.60
N PHE A 90 0.01 8.08 8.41
CA PHE A 90 0.33 6.95 7.55
C PHE A 90 1.68 7.15 6.88
N ALA A 91 2.30 6.07 6.51
CA ALA A 91 3.57 6.08 5.78
C ALA A 91 3.38 5.58 4.36
N GLY A 92 4.25 5.99 3.44
CA GLY A 92 4.17 5.53 2.07
C GLY A 92 5.39 5.87 1.23
N LYS A 93 5.42 5.34 0.00
CA LYS A 93 6.48 5.59 -0.96
C LYS A 93 5.90 5.71 -2.36
N THR A 94 6.28 6.79 -3.02
CA THR A 94 5.97 7.02 -4.43
C THR A 94 6.82 6.13 -5.33
N GLY A 95 6.24 5.67 -6.42
CA GLY A 95 6.92 4.97 -7.48
C GLY A 95 6.49 5.48 -8.85
N THR A 96 7.34 5.28 -9.84
CA THR A 96 7.05 5.57 -11.24
C THR A 96 7.66 4.46 -12.08
N ALA A 97 6.84 3.76 -12.86
CA ALA A 97 7.31 2.72 -13.76
C ALA A 97 7.29 3.22 -15.21
N GLN A 98 8.46 3.23 -15.82
CA GLN A 98 8.61 3.69 -17.20
C GLN A 98 7.93 2.75 -18.19
N VAL A 99 7.12 3.33 -19.06
CA VAL A 99 6.46 2.61 -20.18
C VAL A 99 7.27 2.72 -21.46
N TYR A 100 8.07 3.78 -21.60
CA TYR A 100 8.76 4.09 -22.85
C TYR A 100 10.22 4.52 -22.66
N ASN A 101 11.08 4.12 -23.59
CA ASN A 101 12.50 4.50 -23.55
C ASN A 101 12.67 5.97 -23.94
N LEU A 102 13.39 6.75 -23.13
CA LEU A 102 13.60 8.19 -23.28
C LEU A 102 14.26 8.61 -24.62
N ASP A 103 14.88 7.67 -25.33
CA ASP A 103 15.61 7.94 -26.59
C ASP A 103 14.69 8.21 -27.80
N LYS A 104 13.37 8.07 -27.69
CA LYS A 104 12.43 8.24 -28.83
C LYS A 104 11.48 9.42 -28.71
N GLY A 105 11.91 10.50 -28.07
CA GLY A 105 11.18 11.77 -28.08
C GLY A 105 9.86 11.72 -27.30
N LYS A 106 9.67 12.68 -26.40
CA LYS A 106 8.43 12.88 -25.66
C LYS A 106 7.28 13.19 -26.63
N THR A 107 6.60 12.16 -27.10
CA THR A 107 5.29 12.38 -27.73
C THR A 107 4.31 12.63 -26.62
N GLY A 108 3.65 13.77 -26.58
CA GLY A 108 2.71 14.18 -25.53
C GLY A 108 1.41 13.35 -25.46
N LYS A 109 1.44 12.11 -25.95
CA LYS A 109 0.31 11.17 -25.89
C LYS A 109 0.18 10.62 -24.47
N LYS A 110 -0.98 10.77 -23.87
CA LYS A 110 -1.31 10.27 -22.52
C LYS A 110 -1.02 8.76 -22.35
N SER A 111 -1.19 7.96 -23.42
CA SER A 111 -0.89 6.53 -23.43
C SER A 111 0.59 6.15 -23.35
N LEU A 112 1.49 7.14 -23.33
CA LEU A 112 2.94 6.96 -23.21
C LEU A 112 3.50 7.56 -21.90
N GLN A 113 2.62 8.00 -21.01
CA GLN A 113 3.04 8.43 -19.67
C GLN A 113 3.43 7.20 -18.85
N ASP A 114 4.32 7.40 -17.90
CA ASP A 114 4.73 6.38 -16.97
C ASP A 114 3.55 5.93 -16.09
N HIS A 115 3.60 4.71 -15.57
CA HIS A 115 2.64 4.27 -14.58
C HIS A 115 2.94 4.94 -13.23
N ALA A 116 1.90 5.47 -12.59
CA ALA A 116 2.00 6.07 -11.26
C ALA A 116 1.78 5.00 -10.20
N LEU A 117 2.71 4.90 -9.24
CA LEU A 117 2.64 3.91 -8.17
C LEU A 117 2.71 4.60 -6.79
N PHE A 118 2.04 3.99 -5.83
CA PHE A 118 2.17 4.35 -4.44
C PHE A 118 1.91 3.13 -3.55
N ILE A 119 2.78 2.88 -2.60
CA ILE A 119 2.59 1.90 -1.52
C ILE A 119 2.48 2.63 -0.20
N SER A 120 1.65 2.13 0.71
CA SER A 120 1.43 2.77 2.01
C SER A 120 0.90 1.80 3.05
N PHE A 121 1.07 2.16 4.31
CA PHE A 121 0.45 1.49 5.44
C PHE A 121 -0.05 2.50 6.47
N ALA A 122 -1.08 2.14 7.21
CA ALA A 122 -1.70 2.97 8.24
C ALA A 122 -2.33 2.12 9.37
N PRO A 123 -2.43 2.67 10.62
CA PRO A 123 -1.72 3.84 11.12
C PRO A 123 -0.19 3.66 11.13
N PHE A 124 0.58 4.75 11.20
CA PHE A 124 2.05 4.65 11.21
C PHE A 124 2.56 3.84 12.41
N GLU A 125 2.10 4.14 13.62
CA GLU A 125 2.56 3.49 14.84
C GLU A 125 2.08 2.03 15.00
N ARG A 126 0.88 1.73 14.54
CA ARG A 126 0.25 0.41 14.68
C ARG A 126 -0.48 0.03 13.40
N PRO A 127 0.24 -0.43 12.38
CA PRO A 127 -0.32 -0.70 11.06
C PRO A 127 -1.46 -1.74 11.08
N GLU A 128 -2.58 -1.38 10.44
CA GLU A 128 -3.77 -2.23 10.32
C GLU A 128 -4.17 -2.47 8.85
N ILE A 129 -3.78 -1.55 7.96
CA ILE A 129 -4.06 -1.65 6.53
C ILE A 129 -2.82 -1.33 5.71
N VAL A 130 -2.66 -2.05 4.63
CA VAL A 130 -1.68 -1.75 3.58
C VAL A 130 -2.41 -1.48 2.29
N VAL A 131 -1.97 -0.47 1.55
CA VAL A 131 -2.55 -0.10 0.26
C VAL A 131 -1.43 -0.01 -0.79
N SER A 132 -1.61 -0.72 -1.90
CA SER A 132 -0.77 -0.62 -3.08
C SER A 132 -1.62 -0.13 -4.24
N VAL A 133 -1.25 1.01 -4.82
CA VAL A 133 -1.97 1.65 -5.93
C VAL A 133 -1.07 1.70 -7.15
N ILE A 134 -1.59 1.23 -8.27
CA ILE A 134 -0.98 1.40 -9.59
C ILE A 134 -2.02 2.04 -10.50
N VAL A 135 -1.63 3.13 -11.15
CA VAL A 135 -2.47 3.84 -12.13
C VAL A 135 -1.74 3.82 -13.47
N ASP A 136 -2.28 3.08 -14.41
CA ASP A 136 -1.71 2.95 -15.74
C ASP A 136 -1.68 4.30 -16.44
N ASN A 137 -0.50 4.65 -16.97
CA ASN A 137 -0.25 5.92 -17.64
C ASN A 137 -0.64 7.15 -16.79
N GLY A 138 -0.58 7.01 -15.47
CA GLY A 138 -0.95 8.05 -14.50
C GLY A 138 0.12 9.15 -14.34
N GLY A 139 1.33 8.92 -14.84
CA GLY A 139 2.45 9.85 -14.79
C GLY A 139 3.11 9.92 -13.41
N SER A 140 2.56 10.69 -12.49
CA SER A 140 3.19 10.94 -11.20
C SER A 140 2.58 10.14 -10.06
N GLY A 141 3.42 9.33 -9.39
CA GLY A 141 3.01 8.58 -8.20
C GLY A 141 2.50 9.48 -7.07
N SER A 142 3.14 10.62 -6.84
CA SER A 142 2.74 11.56 -5.79
C SER A 142 1.48 12.36 -6.12
N ALA A 143 1.27 12.72 -7.39
CA ALA A 143 0.13 13.53 -7.80
C ALA A 143 -1.14 12.70 -8.05
N VAL A 144 -0.99 11.42 -8.43
CA VAL A 144 -2.12 10.57 -8.84
C VAL A 144 -2.34 9.40 -7.89
N ALA A 145 -1.33 8.56 -7.68
CA ALA A 145 -1.49 7.34 -6.88
C ALA A 145 -1.57 7.60 -5.36
N ALA A 146 -0.79 8.56 -4.84
CA ALA A 146 -0.78 8.86 -3.41
C ALA A 146 -2.12 9.43 -2.88
N PRO A 147 -2.82 10.35 -3.57
CA PRO A 147 -4.16 10.77 -3.14
C PRO A 147 -5.18 9.62 -3.12
N ILE A 148 -5.12 8.72 -4.10
CA ILE A 148 -6.01 7.54 -4.14
C ILE A 148 -5.76 6.63 -2.93
N ALA A 149 -4.48 6.34 -2.63
CA ALA A 149 -4.13 5.55 -1.47
C ALA A 149 -4.62 6.18 -0.16
N ARG A 150 -4.44 7.49 -0.01
CA ARG A 150 -4.94 8.25 1.13
C ARG A 150 -6.46 8.15 1.27
N ASP A 151 -7.21 8.24 0.17
CA ASP A 151 -8.68 8.14 0.18
C ASP A 151 -9.15 6.74 0.56
N ILE A 152 -8.46 5.68 0.09
CA ILE A 152 -8.73 4.30 0.48
C ILE A 152 -8.49 4.10 1.98
N ILE A 153 -7.38 4.60 2.52
CA ILE A 153 -7.06 4.52 3.94
C ILE A 153 -8.15 5.24 4.76
N ASN A 154 -8.48 6.48 4.38
CA ASN A 154 -9.51 7.26 5.08
C ASN A 154 -10.86 6.53 5.08
N PHE A 155 -11.29 6.02 3.92
CA PHE A 155 -12.53 5.25 3.79
C PHE A 155 -12.55 4.01 4.67
N TYR A 156 -11.42 3.29 4.77
CA TYR A 156 -11.30 2.10 5.62
C TYR A 156 -11.56 2.44 7.09
N PHE A 157 -10.91 3.47 7.62
CA PHE A 157 -11.07 3.85 9.03
C PHE A 157 -12.45 4.44 9.33
N GLU A 158 -13.02 5.24 8.44
CA GLU A 158 -14.33 5.84 8.64
C GLU A 158 -15.50 4.86 8.50
N ASN A 159 -15.41 3.91 7.54
CA ASN A 159 -16.57 3.14 7.14
C ASN A 159 -16.48 1.64 7.40
N ILE A 160 -15.30 1.04 7.35
CA ILE A 160 -15.13 -0.40 7.48
C ILE A 160 -14.81 -0.76 8.93
N LYS A 161 -13.78 -0.16 9.49
CA LYS A 161 -13.35 -0.46 10.86
C LYS A 161 -14.43 -0.16 11.90
N SER A 162 -15.11 0.97 11.76
CA SER A 162 -16.22 1.33 12.68
C SER A 162 -17.36 0.35 12.65
N LYS A 163 -17.67 -0.28 11.51
CA LYS A 163 -18.72 -1.29 11.38
C LYS A 163 -18.33 -2.68 11.91
N VAL A 164 -17.05 -3.04 11.78
CA VAL A 164 -16.54 -4.32 12.30
C VAL A 164 -16.48 -4.31 13.82
N ALA A 165 -16.24 -3.17 14.44
CA ALA A 165 -16.23 -3.02 15.90
C ALA A 165 -17.64 -3.08 16.55
N LEU A 166 -18.72 -3.08 15.74
CA LEU A 166 -20.11 -3.12 16.19
C LEU A 166 -20.77 -4.50 15.95
N GLN A 167 -20.07 -5.48 15.45
CA GLN A 167 -20.47 -6.89 15.28
C GLN A 167 -19.70 -7.82 16.23
#